data_36e0d0c67002bcc197c97e739e8e1b60
#
_entry.id   36e0d0c67002bcc197c97e739e8e1b60
#
_cell.length_a   1.000
_cell.length_b   1.000
_cell.length_c   1.000
_cell.angle_alpha   90.00
_cell.angle_beta   90.00
_cell.angle_gamma   90.00
#
_symmetry.space_group_name_H-M   'P 1'
#
loop_
_entity.id
_entity.type
_entity.pdbx_description
1 polymer ?
#
loop_
_entity_poly.entity_id
_entity_poly.type
_entity_poly.pdbx_seq_one_letter_code
_entity_poly.pdbx_strand_id
1 'polypeptide(L)' 'DFPGRTFKIEQVLSYDKKKLKKLLPENKANITIRNFPKTVAQIRKETKIKEGGTVFIFFTTNFKNELIVLICHKII' A
#
# COMPACT_ATOMS: atom_id res chain seq x y z
N ASP A 1 7.34 -9.46 -19.23
CA ASP A 1 6.37 -10.05 -18.31
C ASP A 1 6.95 -11.21 -17.56
N PHE A 2 6.61 -11.29 -16.31
CA PHE A 2 7.05 -12.39 -15.49
C PHE A 2 5.95 -13.44 -15.41
N PRO A 3 6.30 -14.69 -15.49
CA PRO A 3 5.30 -15.73 -15.23
C PRO A 3 4.87 -15.65 -13.77
N GLY A 4 3.58 -15.76 -13.52
CA GLY A 4 3.06 -15.73 -12.18
C GLY A 4 2.23 -14.50 -11.91
N ARG A 5 2.60 -13.74 -10.89
CA ARG A 5 1.76 -12.64 -10.43
C ARG A 5 1.99 -11.37 -11.22
N THR A 6 0.90 -10.75 -11.64
CA THR A 6 0.94 -9.44 -12.27
C THR A 6 0.15 -8.47 -11.41
N PHE A 7 0.74 -7.30 -11.16
CA PHE A 7 0.08 -6.25 -10.39
C PHE A 7 -0.09 -5.03 -11.29
N LYS A 8 -1.24 -4.41 -11.18
CA LYS A 8 -1.50 -3.15 -11.87
C LYS A 8 -1.48 -2.03 -10.85
N ILE A 9 -0.63 -1.03 -11.07
CA ILE A 9 -0.60 0.15 -10.21
C ILE A 9 -1.74 1.06 -10.62
N GLU A 10 -2.68 1.26 -9.73
CA GLU A 10 -3.83 2.10 -10.01
C GLU A 10 -3.64 3.54 -9.56
N GLN A 11 -2.95 3.74 -8.44
CA GLN A 11 -2.73 5.08 -7.92
C GLN A 11 -1.37 5.17 -7.25
N VAL A 12 -0.80 6.36 -7.34
CA VAL A 12 0.42 6.73 -6.62
C VAL A 12 0.07 7.94 -5.78
N LEU A 13 0.23 7.81 -4.46
CA LEU A 13 -0.18 8.85 -3.52
C LEU A 13 0.94 9.16 -2.54
N SER A 14 0.88 10.37 -1.99
CA SER A 14 1.68 10.67 -0.81
C SER A 14 1.08 9.92 0.38
N TYR A 15 1.91 9.60 1.36
CA TYR A 15 1.43 8.90 2.54
C TYR A 15 0.44 9.79 3.32
N ASP A 16 -0.80 9.36 3.39
CA ASP A 16 -1.87 10.11 4.06
C ASP A 16 -2.88 9.12 4.62
N LYS A 17 -3.00 9.11 5.93
CA LYS A 17 -3.90 8.18 6.62
C LYS A 17 -5.36 8.37 6.21
N LYS A 18 -5.77 9.62 6.04
CA LYS A 18 -7.16 9.92 5.69
C LYS A 18 -7.50 9.43 4.30
N LYS A 19 -6.60 9.63 3.35
CA LYS A 19 -6.80 9.16 1.98
C LYS A 19 -6.85 7.64 1.92
N LEU A 20 -5.99 6.97 2.67
CA LEU A 20 -5.97 5.52 2.70
C LEU A 20 -7.28 4.95 3.24
N LYS A 21 -7.83 5.57 4.27
CA LYS A 21 -9.11 5.13 4.82
C LYS A 21 -10.24 5.27 3.81
N LYS A 22 -10.24 6.34 3.04
CA LYS A 22 -11.27 6.57 2.01
C LYS A 22 -11.15 5.57 0.87
N LEU A 23 -9.93 5.21 0.50
CA LEU A 23 -9.69 4.30 -0.62
C LEU A 23 -10.00 2.84 -0.28
N LEU A 24 -10.02 2.51 1.00
CA LEU A 24 -10.21 1.15 1.47
C LEU A 24 -11.48 1.06 2.32
N PRO A 25 -12.65 0.99 1.68
CA PRO A 25 -13.91 0.98 2.43
C PRO A 25 -14.03 -0.22 3.37
N GLU A 26 -13.36 -1.32 3.06
CA GLU A 26 -13.36 -2.50 3.94
C GLU A 26 -12.22 -2.48 4.92
N ASN A 27 -11.33 -1.49 4.84
CA ASN A 27 -10.14 -1.40 5.68
C ASN A 27 -9.27 -2.66 5.62
N LYS A 28 -9.22 -3.29 4.46
CA LYS A 28 -8.40 -4.47 4.24
C LYS A 28 -7.45 -4.25 3.07
N ALA A 29 -6.21 -4.64 3.26
CA ALA A 29 -5.21 -4.58 2.20
C ALA A 29 -4.00 -5.38 2.61
N ASN A 30 -3.27 -5.85 1.62
CA ASN A 30 -1.98 -6.50 1.85
C ASN A 30 -0.91 -5.42 1.81
N ILE A 31 -0.23 -5.21 2.92
CA ILE A 31 0.74 -4.13 3.06
C ILE A 31 2.15 -4.67 2.86
N THR A 32 2.89 -4.02 1.99
CA THR A 32 4.31 -4.30 1.77
C THR A 32 5.07 -2.99 1.92
N ILE A 33 6.19 -3.03 2.62
CA ILE A 33 7.04 -1.85 2.78
C ILE A 33 8.39 -2.08 2.14
N ARG A 34 8.98 -1.01 1.64
CA ARG A 34 10.32 -1.05 1.07
C ARG A 34 10.96 0.31 1.26
N ASN A 35 12.09 0.35 1.99
CA ASN A 35 12.75 1.61 2.32
C ASN A 35 11.81 2.61 2.97
N PHE A 36 10.99 2.13 3.89
CA PHE A 36 10.01 2.95 4.57
C PHE A 36 10.37 3.04 6.05
N PRO A 37 10.25 4.22 6.67
CA PRO A 37 10.69 4.40 8.06
C PRO A 37 9.79 3.72 9.09
N LYS A 38 8.63 3.25 8.68
CA LYS A 38 7.69 2.58 9.58
C LYS A 38 7.57 1.11 9.26
N THR A 39 7.27 0.31 10.28
CA THR A 39 7.02 -1.11 10.07
C THR A 39 5.57 -1.33 9.64
N VAL A 40 5.30 -2.53 9.12
CA VAL A 40 3.95 -2.92 8.74
C VAL A 40 3.02 -2.82 9.95
N ALA A 41 3.49 -3.27 11.11
CA ALA A 41 2.68 -3.20 12.33
C ALA A 41 2.31 -1.77 12.71
N GLN A 42 3.26 -0.85 12.58
CA GLN A 42 2.99 0.56 12.85
C GLN A 42 1.97 1.15 11.88
N ILE A 43 2.11 0.82 10.59
CA ILE A 43 1.17 1.29 9.58
C ILE A 43 -0.24 0.80 9.87
N ARG A 44 -0.38 -0.47 10.20
CA ARG A 44 -1.69 -1.03 10.54
C ARG A 44 -2.30 -0.36 11.76
N LYS A 45 -1.48 -0.08 12.75
CA LYS A 45 -1.94 0.58 13.96
C LYS A 45 -2.44 2.00 13.67
N GLU A 46 -1.72 2.72 12.83
CA GLU A 46 -2.07 4.11 12.49
C GLU A 46 -3.26 4.21 11.54
N THR A 47 -3.30 3.33 10.55
CA THR A 47 -4.35 3.37 9.53
C THR A 47 -5.52 2.45 9.84
N LYS A 48 -5.33 1.53 10.77
CA LYS A 48 -6.33 0.51 11.13
C LYS A 48 -6.69 -0.42 9.98
N ILE A 49 -5.79 -0.54 9.02
CA ILE A 49 -5.97 -1.46 7.89
C ILE A 49 -5.69 -2.88 8.36
N LYS A 50 -6.61 -3.79 8.03
CA LYS A 50 -6.44 -5.20 8.33
C LYS A 50 -5.82 -5.91 7.15
N GLU A 51 -5.14 -7.02 7.42
CA GLU A 51 -4.55 -7.81 6.36
C GLU A 51 -5.61 -8.60 5.62
N GLY A 52 -5.46 -8.68 4.30
CA GLY A 52 -6.32 -9.50 3.46
C GLY A 52 -6.90 -8.74 2.29
N GLY A 53 -7.79 -9.41 1.56
CA GLY A 53 -8.44 -8.82 0.41
C GLY A 53 -7.60 -8.89 -0.85
N THR A 54 -8.04 -8.17 -1.89
CA THR A 54 -7.39 -8.18 -3.20
C THR A 54 -6.55 -6.94 -3.47
N VAL A 55 -6.59 -5.97 -2.57
CA VAL A 55 -5.83 -4.74 -2.73
C VAL A 55 -4.44 -4.92 -2.13
N PHE A 56 -3.42 -4.47 -2.85
CA PHE A 56 -2.04 -4.50 -2.38
C PHE A 56 -1.53 -3.09 -2.31
N ILE A 57 -0.97 -2.72 -1.18
CA ILE A 57 -0.42 -1.37 -0.97
C ILE A 57 1.06 -1.49 -0.69
N PHE A 58 1.85 -0.78 -1.49
CA PHE A 58 3.29 -0.73 -1.32
C PHE A 58 3.67 0.63 -0.75
N PHE A 59 4.28 0.61 0.41
CA PHE A 59 4.76 1.82 1.07
C PHE A 59 6.26 1.93 0.82
N THR A 60 6.67 3.02 0.23
CA THR A 60 8.08 3.18 -0.11
C THR A 60 8.48 4.66 0.00
N THR A 61 9.77 4.91 -0.16
CA THR A 61 10.32 6.26 -0.16
C THR A 61 10.97 6.49 -1.51
N ASN A 62 10.66 7.61 -2.15
CA ASN A 62 11.25 7.91 -3.44
C ASN A 62 12.65 8.53 -3.26
N PHE A 63 13.30 8.86 -4.38
CA PHE A 63 14.67 9.40 -4.34
C PHE A 63 14.78 10.76 -3.67
N LYS A 64 13.68 11.46 -3.48
CA LYS A 64 13.64 12.72 -2.75
C LYS A 64 13.31 12.54 -1.28
N ASN A 65 13.32 11.30 -0.79
CA ASN A 65 12.96 10.96 0.58
C ASN A 65 11.52 11.29 0.93
N GLU A 66 10.66 11.33 -0.07
CA GLU A 66 9.23 11.52 0.16
C GLU A 66 8.56 10.16 0.36
N LEU A 67 7.66 10.09 1.32
CA LEU A 67 6.91 8.88 1.59
C LEU A 67 5.78 8.74 0.57
N ILE A 68 5.79 7.68 -0.20
CA ILE A 68 4.78 7.44 -1.23
C ILE A 68 4.11 6.10 -1.05
N VAL A 69 2.91 6.01 -1.55
CA VAL A 69 2.07 4.83 -1.46
C VAL A 69 1.62 4.44 -2.86
N LEU A 70 1.85 3.19 -3.21
CA LEU A 70 1.40 2.63 -4.49
C LEU A 70 0.25 1.69 -4.22
N ILE A 71 -0.90 1.98 -4.82
CA ILE A 71 -2.07 1.13 -4.65
C ILE A 71 -2.20 0.25 -5.89
N CYS A 72 -2.18 -1.04 -5.67
CA CYS A 72 -2.17 -2.02 -6.74
C CYS A 72 -3.29 -3.05 -6.55
N HIS A 73 -3.75 -3.61 -7.66
CA HIS A 73 -4.62 -4.76 -7.65
C HIS A 73 -3.90 -5.91 -8.33
N LYS A 74 -4.10 -7.10 -7.78
CA LYS A 74 -3.53 -8.31 -8.39
C LYS A 74 -4.33 -8.65 -9.64
N ILE A 75 -3.61 -8.84 -10.73
CA ILE A 75 -4.20 -9.28 -12.00
C ILE A 75 -3.81 -10.74 -12.17
N ILE A 76 -4.82 -11.58 -12.40
CA ILE A 76 -4.59 -13.01 -12.60
C ILE A 76 -4.69 -13.34 -14.08
#